data_dc8aba726aae55063070a9cda4ecc812
#
_entry.id   dc8aba726aae55063070a9cda4ecc812
#
_cell.length_a   1.000
_cell.length_b   1.000
_cell.length_c   1.000
_cell.angle_alpha   90.00
_cell.angle_beta   90.00
_cell.angle_gamma   90.00
#
_symmetry.space_group_name_H-M   'P 1'
#
loop_
_entity.id
_entity.type
_entity.pdbx_description
1 polymer ?
#
loop_
_entity_poly.entity_id
_entity_poly.type
_entity_poly.pdbx_seq_one_letter_code
_entity_poly.pdbx_strand_id
1 'polypeptide(L)'
;MIAIGFASALFLCNYRGKKRGLSEDTIFGIFLCALIGGIVGCRLLYYIVELPAIIEDPSILWDFKNGYVVYGGIIGGIVTSYVYCRIKKENFISYFDLVMPAVSMAQGFGRIGCFLAGCCYGIPSSWGFIYPHETVTRLPLPLIEAACNIMILMI
;
A
#
# COMPACT_ATOMS: atom_id res chain seq x y z
N MET A 1 6.67 7.64 -8.96
CA MET A 1 7.07 7.10 -7.64
C MET A 1 6.39 5.76 -7.31
N ILE A 2 5.10 5.58 -7.50
CA ILE A 2 4.40 4.30 -7.20
C ILE A 2 5.02 3.12 -7.97
N ALA A 3 5.25 3.28 -9.28
CA ALA A 3 5.85 2.22 -10.09
C ALA A 3 7.27 1.84 -9.62
N ILE A 4 8.07 2.83 -9.21
CA ILE A 4 9.42 2.59 -8.67
C ILE A 4 9.33 1.85 -7.33
N GLY A 5 8.41 2.25 -6.45
CA GLY A 5 8.16 1.57 -5.18
C GLY A 5 7.75 0.10 -5.38
N PHE A 6 6.85 -0.15 -6.35
CA PHE A 6 6.40 -1.51 -6.67
C PHE A 6 7.52 -2.37 -7.26
N ALA A 7 8.28 -1.83 -8.23
CA ALA A 7 9.41 -2.53 -8.84
C ALA A 7 10.52 -2.86 -7.82
N SER A 8 10.85 -1.90 -6.94
CA SER A 8 11.85 -2.11 -5.89
C SER A 8 11.40 -3.14 -4.85
N ALA A 9 10.10 -3.15 -4.50
CA ALA A 9 9.53 -4.14 -3.60
C ALA A 9 9.58 -5.55 -4.20
N LEU A 10 9.21 -5.72 -5.47
CA LEU A 10 9.33 -6.99 -6.18
C LEU A 10 10.79 -7.46 -6.24
N PHE A 11 11.71 -6.57 -6.58
CA PHE A 11 13.14 -6.90 -6.62
C PHE A 11 13.64 -7.38 -5.25
N LEU A 12 13.28 -6.69 -4.18
CA LEU A 12 13.66 -7.07 -2.82
C LEU A 12 13.09 -8.44 -2.43
N CYS A 13 11.82 -8.69 -2.75
CA CYS A 13 11.19 -9.98 -2.49
C CYS A 13 11.87 -11.12 -3.25
N ASN A 14 12.15 -10.94 -4.53
CA ASN A 14 12.82 -11.96 -5.32
C ASN A 14 14.25 -12.22 -4.81
N TYR A 15 14.99 -11.17 -4.49
CA TYR A 15 16.35 -11.32 -3.95
C TYR A 15 16.38 -12.07 -2.60
N ARG A 16 15.47 -11.70 -1.68
CA ARG A 16 15.39 -12.37 -0.36
C ARG A 16 14.76 -13.77 -0.48
N GLY A 17 13.79 -13.94 -1.39
CA GLY A 17 13.12 -15.21 -1.67
C GLY A 17 14.09 -16.27 -2.17
N LYS A 18 14.98 -15.91 -3.11
CA LYS A 18 16.06 -16.79 -3.59
C LYS A 18 16.97 -17.28 -2.45
N LYS A 19 17.33 -16.39 -1.52
CA LYS A 19 18.15 -16.76 -0.35
C LYS A 19 17.45 -17.71 0.60
N ARG A 20 16.11 -17.69 0.64
CA ARG A 20 15.28 -18.55 1.50
C ARG A 20 14.77 -19.81 0.79
N GLY A 21 15.15 -20.02 -0.49
CA GLY A 21 14.69 -21.15 -1.29
C GLY A 21 13.20 -21.14 -1.63
N LEU A 22 12.57 -19.95 -1.60
CA LEU A 22 11.16 -19.77 -1.94
C LEU A 22 10.99 -19.59 -3.46
N SER A 23 9.88 -20.10 -4.01
CA SER A 23 9.63 -20.06 -5.45
C SER A 23 9.30 -18.64 -5.93
N GLU A 24 9.98 -18.19 -6.99
CA GLU A 24 9.77 -16.88 -7.59
C GLU A 24 8.35 -16.74 -8.17
N ASP A 25 7.83 -17.80 -8.76
CA ASP A 25 6.47 -17.82 -9.33
C ASP A 25 5.41 -17.61 -8.25
N THR A 26 5.63 -18.19 -7.07
CA THR A 26 4.71 -18.01 -5.94
C THR A 26 4.79 -16.59 -5.38
N ILE A 27 5.99 -16.00 -5.30
CA ILE A 27 6.17 -14.60 -4.88
C ILE A 27 5.44 -13.66 -5.82
N PHE A 28 5.61 -13.82 -7.14
CA PHE A 28 4.91 -13.00 -8.13
C PHE A 28 3.39 -13.18 -8.05
N GLY A 29 2.93 -14.43 -7.89
CA GLY A 29 1.50 -14.74 -7.72
C GLY A 29 0.90 -14.08 -6.48
N ILE A 30 1.60 -14.07 -5.35
CA ILE A 30 1.18 -13.38 -4.12
C ILE A 30 1.06 -11.87 -4.36
N PHE A 31 2.05 -11.27 -5.04
CA PHE A 31 1.99 -9.84 -5.37
C PHE A 31 0.78 -9.50 -6.24
N LEU A 32 0.49 -10.31 -7.24
CA LEU A 32 -0.65 -10.10 -8.13
C LEU A 32 -1.98 -10.29 -7.36
N CYS A 33 -2.09 -11.33 -6.55
CA CYS A 33 -3.26 -11.58 -5.70
C CYS A 33 -3.46 -10.46 -4.68
N ALA A 34 -2.39 -9.98 -4.03
CA ALA A 34 -2.45 -8.87 -3.09
C ALA A 34 -2.89 -7.56 -3.76
N LEU A 35 -2.41 -7.29 -5.00
CA LEU A 35 -2.81 -6.11 -5.76
C LEU A 35 -4.29 -6.16 -6.12
N ILE A 36 -4.74 -7.24 -6.74
CA ILE A 36 -6.14 -7.40 -7.17
C ILE A 36 -7.06 -7.43 -5.94
N GLY A 37 -6.72 -8.25 -4.95
CA GLY A 37 -7.49 -8.37 -3.71
C GLY A 37 -7.51 -7.08 -2.90
N GLY A 38 -6.42 -6.32 -2.95
CA GLY A 38 -6.33 -4.99 -2.33
C GLY A 38 -7.29 -4.00 -2.99
N ILE A 39 -7.28 -3.89 -4.32
CA ILE A 39 -8.17 -2.98 -5.05
C ILE A 39 -9.64 -3.36 -4.83
N VAL A 40 -9.97 -4.63 -4.98
CA VAL A 40 -11.34 -5.14 -4.77
C VAL A 40 -11.77 -4.95 -3.31
N GLY A 41 -10.90 -5.24 -2.35
CA GLY A 41 -11.17 -5.08 -0.94
C GLY A 41 -11.41 -3.62 -0.53
N CYS A 42 -10.60 -2.68 -1.04
CA CYS A 42 -10.82 -1.24 -0.84
C CYS A 42 -12.23 -0.83 -1.29
N ARG A 43 -12.66 -1.32 -2.44
CA ARG A 43 -13.93 -0.98 -3.05
C ARG A 43 -15.11 -1.63 -2.32
N LEU A 44 -14.98 -2.90 -1.96
CA LEU A 44 -16.01 -3.62 -1.20
C LEU A 44 -16.26 -2.97 0.16
N LEU A 45 -15.19 -2.63 0.88
CA LEU A 45 -15.34 -1.98 2.18
C LEU A 45 -15.93 -0.57 2.04
N TYR A 46 -15.57 0.16 0.99
CA TYR A 46 -16.20 1.45 0.69
C TYR A 46 -17.72 1.30 0.50
N TYR A 47 -18.17 0.32 -0.26
CA TYR A 47 -19.60 0.08 -0.46
C TYR A 47 -20.33 -0.28 0.84
N ILE A 48 -19.67 -0.98 1.76
CA ILE A 48 -20.24 -1.32 3.06
C ILE A 48 -20.37 -0.06 3.94
N VAL A 49 -19.36 0.81 3.93
CA VAL A 49 -19.34 2.03 4.76
C VAL A 49 -20.32 3.07 4.24
N GLU A 50 -20.42 3.24 2.92
CA GLU A 50 -21.27 4.24 2.27
C GLU A 50 -22.63 3.66 1.81
N LEU A 51 -23.03 2.52 2.38
CA LEU A 51 -24.29 1.87 2.03
C LEU A 51 -25.51 2.80 2.09
N PRO A 52 -25.67 3.68 3.10
CA PRO A 52 -26.79 4.62 3.16
C PRO A 52 -26.77 5.60 1.98
N ALA A 53 -25.63 6.15 1.63
CA ALA A 53 -25.48 7.08 0.51
C ALA A 53 -25.72 6.41 -0.86
N ILE A 54 -25.32 5.13 -1.00
CA ILE A 54 -25.54 4.36 -2.23
C ILE A 54 -27.04 4.06 -2.45
N ILE A 55 -27.80 3.88 -1.37
CA ILE A 55 -29.26 3.68 -1.46
C ILE A 55 -29.96 4.97 -1.96
N GLU A 56 -29.45 6.15 -1.56
CA GLU A 56 -29.97 7.43 -2.01
C GLU A 56 -29.53 7.76 -3.44
N ASP A 57 -28.27 7.48 -3.78
CA ASP A 57 -27.72 7.74 -5.12
C ASP A 57 -26.91 6.54 -5.63
N PRO A 58 -27.53 5.64 -6.43
CA PRO A 58 -26.85 4.48 -7.01
C PRO A 58 -25.71 4.82 -7.99
N SER A 59 -25.56 6.08 -8.43
CA SER A 59 -24.48 6.49 -9.34
C SER A 59 -23.10 6.37 -8.70
N ILE A 60 -23.01 6.38 -7.36
CA ILE A 60 -21.79 6.18 -6.58
C ILE A 60 -21.12 4.84 -6.89
N LEU A 61 -21.87 3.81 -7.26
CA LEU A 61 -21.32 2.51 -7.64
C LEU A 61 -20.39 2.58 -8.85
N TRP A 62 -20.60 3.52 -9.75
CA TRP A 62 -19.83 3.70 -10.98
C TRP A 62 -18.75 4.79 -10.89
N ASP A 63 -18.67 5.48 -9.75
CA ASP A 63 -17.60 6.47 -9.52
C ASP A 63 -16.30 5.77 -9.12
N PHE A 64 -15.47 5.46 -10.12
CA PHE A 64 -14.15 4.84 -9.91
C PHE A 64 -13.04 5.84 -9.54
N LYS A 65 -13.33 7.13 -9.55
CA LYS A 65 -12.34 8.16 -9.19
C LYS A 65 -12.20 8.33 -7.69
N ASN A 66 -13.28 8.12 -6.97
CA ASN A 66 -13.36 8.28 -5.53
C ASN A 66 -13.81 6.98 -4.87
N GLY A 67 -13.71 6.91 -3.55
CA GLY A 67 -14.32 5.83 -2.79
C GLY A 67 -13.46 4.58 -2.66
N TYR A 68 -12.30 4.75 -2.01
CA TYR A 68 -11.43 3.65 -1.62
C TYR A 68 -11.15 3.71 -0.12
N VAL A 69 -11.43 2.63 0.59
CA VAL A 69 -11.14 2.49 2.02
C VAL A 69 -9.90 1.61 2.19
N VAL A 70 -8.81 2.20 2.67
CA VAL A 70 -7.49 1.55 2.80
C VAL A 70 -7.55 0.24 3.60
N TYR A 71 -8.33 0.21 4.68
CA TYR A 71 -8.47 -1.00 5.50
C TYR A 71 -9.03 -2.19 4.72
N GLY A 72 -9.95 -1.93 3.80
CA GLY A 72 -10.47 -2.96 2.89
C GLY A 72 -9.38 -3.56 2.02
N GLY A 73 -8.45 -2.71 1.56
CA GLY A 73 -7.30 -3.15 0.78
C GLY A 73 -6.34 -4.03 1.56
N ILE A 74 -6.06 -3.68 2.81
CA ILE A 74 -5.21 -4.48 3.68
C ILE A 74 -5.84 -5.85 3.92
N ILE A 75 -7.10 -5.89 4.31
CA ILE A 75 -7.83 -7.15 4.57
C ILE A 75 -7.92 -7.97 3.27
N GLY A 76 -8.35 -7.36 2.18
CA GLY A 76 -8.48 -8.03 0.88
C GLY A 76 -7.16 -8.59 0.37
N GLY A 77 -6.07 -7.82 0.46
CA GLY A 77 -4.73 -8.26 0.08
C GLY A 77 -4.23 -9.46 0.91
N ILE A 78 -4.42 -9.42 2.23
CA ILE A 78 -4.03 -10.53 3.12
C ILE A 78 -4.87 -11.78 2.82
N VAL A 79 -6.19 -11.64 2.72
CA VAL A 79 -7.09 -12.78 2.48
C VAL A 79 -6.79 -13.45 1.14
N THR A 80 -6.65 -12.69 0.07
CA THR A 80 -6.37 -13.26 -1.27
C THR A 80 -4.99 -13.91 -1.33
N SER A 81 -3.97 -13.32 -0.70
CA SER A 81 -2.63 -13.91 -0.60
C SER A 81 -2.64 -15.19 0.22
N TYR A 82 -3.40 -15.23 1.33
CA TYR A 82 -3.57 -16.43 2.13
C TYR A 82 -4.23 -17.57 1.35
N VAL A 83 -5.35 -17.26 0.65
CA VAL A 83 -6.06 -18.24 -0.18
C VAL A 83 -5.15 -18.77 -1.29
N TYR A 84 -4.38 -17.90 -1.95
CA TYR A 84 -3.43 -18.31 -2.98
C TYR A 84 -2.36 -19.27 -2.44
N CYS A 85 -1.74 -18.97 -1.30
CA CYS A 85 -0.78 -19.87 -0.65
C CYS A 85 -1.40 -21.21 -0.28
N ARG A 86 -2.66 -21.23 0.18
CA ARG A 86 -3.37 -22.47 0.50
C ARG A 86 -3.61 -23.32 -0.76
N ILE A 87 -3.97 -22.71 -1.88
CA ILE A 87 -4.14 -23.42 -3.17
C ILE A 87 -2.82 -24.01 -3.66
N LYS A 88 -1.72 -23.26 -3.51
CA LYS A 88 -0.38 -23.70 -3.90
C LYS A 88 0.26 -24.68 -2.90
N LYS A 89 -0.39 -24.93 -1.75
CA LYS A 89 0.14 -25.75 -0.64
C LYS A 89 1.45 -25.21 -0.05
N GLU A 90 1.62 -23.89 -0.10
CA GLU A 90 2.78 -23.18 0.41
C GLU A 90 2.52 -22.60 1.81
N ASN A 91 3.58 -22.39 2.58
CA ASN A 91 3.45 -21.81 3.91
C ASN A 91 3.29 -20.28 3.83
N PHE A 92 2.07 -19.80 4.06
CA PHE A 92 1.73 -18.37 4.02
C PHE A 92 2.63 -17.51 4.91
N ILE A 93 2.96 -17.97 6.12
CA ILE A 93 3.76 -17.19 7.08
C ILE A 93 5.15 -16.89 6.52
N SER A 94 5.80 -17.87 5.87
CA SER A 94 7.13 -17.68 5.27
C SER A 94 7.13 -16.62 4.16
N TYR A 95 6.07 -16.58 3.36
CA TYR A 95 5.91 -15.56 2.31
C TYR A 95 5.49 -14.21 2.89
N PHE A 96 4.67 -14.20 3.93
CA PHE A 96 4.25 -12.99 4.63
C PHE A 96 5.45 -12.26 5.24
N ASP A 97 6.32 -12.97 5.96
CA ASP A 97 7.56 -12.42 6.51
C ASP A 97 8.51 -11.90 5.42
N LEU A 98 8.48 -12.50 4.24
CA LEU A 98 9.27 -12.05 3.11
C LEU A 98 8.73 -10.73 2.53
N VAL A 99 7.39 -10.61 2.45
CA VAL A 99 6.69 -9.48 1.80
C VAL A 99 6.66 -8.24 2.70
N MET A 100 6.59 -8.39 4.04
CA MET A 100 6.46 -7.26 4.96
C MET A 100 7.53 -6.16 4.79
N PRO A 101 8.84 -6.46 4.69
CA PRO A 101 9.86 -5.44 4.42
C PRO A 101 9.69 -4.77 3.05
N ALA A 102 9.21 -5.51 2.05
CA ALA A 102 8.97 -4.97 0.72
C ALA A 102 7.78 -4.00 0.70
N VAL A 103 6.73 -4.28 1.50
CA VAL A 103 5.60 -3.36 1.70
C VAL A 103 6.09 -2.06 2.35
N SER A 104 6.92 -2.14 3.38
CA SER A 104 7.53 -0.96 4.02
C SER A 104 8.33 -0.12 3.03
N MET A 105 9.12 -0.77 2.18
CA MET A 105 9.88 -0.12 1.10
C MET A 105 8.96 0.59 0.09
N ALA A 106 7.93 -0.11 -0.39
CA ALA A 106 6.96 0.46 -1.33
C ALA A 106 6.22 1.66 -0.74
N GLN A 107 5.83 1.57 0.54
CA GLN A 107 5.19 2.66 1.27
C GLN A 107 6.12 3.87 1.42
N GLY A 108 7.41 3.66 1.72
CA GLY A 108 8.41 4.73 1.79
C GLY A 108 8.50 5.52 0.47
N PHE A 109 8.60 4.82 -0.67
CA PHE A 109 8.56 5.46 -2.00
C PHE A 109 7.23 6.16 -2.29
N GLY A 110 6.12 5.59 -1.85
CA GLY A 110 4.80 6.21 -1.97
C GLY A 110 4.73 7.54 -1.21
N ARG A 111 5.28 7.60 0.00
CA ARG A 111 5.33 8.83 0.82
C ARG A 111 6.25 9.91 0.23
N ILE A 112 7.38 9.51 -0.37
CA ILE A 112 8.20 10.45 -1.15
C ILE A 112 7.39 11.01 -2.33
N GLY A 113 6.60 10.17 -2.99
CA GLY A 113 5.68 10.61 -4.05
C GLY A 113 4.63 11.61 -3.56
N CYS A 114 4.05 11.40 -2.39
CA CYS A 114 3.12 12.35 -1.77
C CYS A 114 3.79 13.71 -1.46
N PHE A 115 5.02 13.69 -0.98
CA PHE A 115 5.80 14.92 -0.76
C PHE A 115 6.02 15.70 -2.05
N LEU A 116 6.44 15.02 -3.12
CA LEU A 116 6.67 15.63 -4.44
C LEU A 116 5.37 16.14 -5.09
N ALA A 117 4.24 15.50 -4.81
CA ALA A 117 2.93 15.93 -5.26
C ALA A 117 2.36 17.10 -4.44
N GLY A 118 3.02 17.48 -3.34
CA GLY A 118 2.54 18.55 -2.44
C GLY A 118 1.25 18.19 -1.70
N CYS A 119 1.03 16.91 -1.40
CA CYS A 119 -0.14 16.44 -0.66
C CYS A 119 0.24 15.78 0.67
N CYS A 120 -0.77 15.49 1.51
CA CYS A 120 -0.61 14.74 2.76
C CYS A 120 0.35 15.40 3.78
N TYR A 121 0.47 16.70 3.74
CA TYR A 121 1.29 17.48 4.68
C TYR A 121 0.71 17.43 6.10
N GLY A 122 1.57 17.72 7.09
CA GLY A 122 1.21 17.75 8.50
C GLY A 122 0.60 19.09 8.96
N ILE A 123 0.56 19.25 10.28
CA ILE A 123 0.04 20.46 10.94
C ILE A 123 0.90 21.70 10.63
N PRO A 124 0.34 22.91 10.72
CA PRO A 124 1.11 24.14 10.68
C PRO A 124 2.21 24.12 11.75
N SER A 125 3.43 24.46 11.37
CA SER A 125 4.60 24.41 12.23
C SER A 125 5.57 25.52 11.87
N SER A 126 6.36 25.99 12.84
CA SER A 126 7.48 26.91 12.62
C SER A 126 8.64 26.24 11.86
N TRP A 127 8.66 24.91 11.80
CA TRP A 127 9.66 24.11 11.11
C TRP A 127 8.98 23.25 10.03
N GLY A 128 9.47 23.35 8.78
CA GLY A 128 8.91 22.57 7.67
C GLY A 128 9.06 23.26 6.34
N PHE A 129 8.12 23.00 5.42
CA PHE A 129 8.09 23.52 4.06
C PHE A 129 6.78 24.25 3.78
N ILE A 130 6.83 25.21 2.85
CA ILE A 130 5.64 25.82 2.27
C ILE A 130 5.27 24.99 1.04
N TYR A 131 4.12 24.35 1.08
CA TYR A 131 3.63 23.51 -0.01
C TYR A 131 2.95 24.36 -1.11
N PRO A 132 2.88 23.88 -2.37
CA PRO A 132 2.09 24.53 -3.40
C PRO A 132 0.64 24.72 -2.91
N HIS A 133 0.10 25.91 -3.13
CA HIS A 133 -1.25 26.31 -2.69
C HIS A 133 -1.44 26.58 -1.18
N GLU A 134 -0.36 26.53 -0.38
CA GLU A 134 -0.38 26.89 1.03
C GLU A 134 0.41 28.18 1.27
N THR A 135 -0.02 28.95 2.27
CA THR A 135 0.65 30.18 2.70
C THR A 135 1.39 30.02 4.02
N VAL A 136 1.20 28.88 4.67
CA VAL A 136 1.76 28.59 6.00
C VAL A 136 2.75 27.43 5.89
N THR A 137 3.85 27.53 6.65
CA THR A 137 4.82 26.43 6.79
C THR A 137 4.17 25.24 7.48
N ARG A 138 4.30 24.06 6.88
CA ARG A 138 3.75 22.80 7.39
C ARG A 138 4.82 21.76 7.60
N LEU A 139 4.60 20.90 8.57
CA LEU A 139 5.49 19.77 8.86
C LEU A 139 5.53 18.80 7.66
N PRO A 140 6.72 18.38 7.18
CA PRO A 140 6.85 17.45 6.07
C PRO A 140 6.57 16.01 6.51
N LEU A 141 5.33 15.73 6.94
CA LEU A 141 4.92 14.43 7.44
C LEU A 141 5.26 13.27 6.48
N PRO A 142 5.07 13.41 5.15
CA PRO A 142 5.42 12.33 4.24
C PRO A 142 6.91 11.96 4.26
N LEU A 143 7.81 12.92 4.47
CA LEU A 143 9.25 12.63 4.56
C LEU A 143 9.60 11.92 5.87
N ILE A 144 8.97 12.31 6.98
CA ILE A 144 9.14 11.65 8.27
C ILE A 144 8.68 10.20 8.19
N GLU A 145 7.51 9.96 7.61
CA GLU A 145 6.97 8.61 7.41
C GLU A 145 7.85 7.78 6.46
N ALA A 146 8.38 8.38 5.39
CA ALA A 146 9.32 7.70 4.50
C ALA A 146 10.60 7.29 5.24
N ALA A 147 11.16 8.17 6.08
CA ALA A 147 12.34 7.86 6.91
C ALA A 147 12.06 6.72 7.90
N CYS A 148 10.90 6.73 8.56
CA CYS A 148 10.49 5.64 9.45
C CYS A 148 10.36 4.31 8.72
N ASN A 149 9.77 4.31 7.52
CA ASN A 149 9.65 3.10 6.70
C ASN A 149 11.02 2.54 6.27
N ILE A 150 11.97 3.42 5.95
CA ILE A 150 13.35 3.01 5.62
C ILE A 150 14.05 2.44 6.86
N MET A 151 13.86 3.05 8.04
CA MET A 151 14.42 2.48 9.29
C MET A 151 13.86 1.09 9.59
N ILE A 152 12.57 0.88 9.43
CA ILE A 152 11.94 -0.44 9.59
C ILE A 152 12.53 -1.47 8.61
N LEU A 153 12.88 -1.05 7.40
CA LEU A 153 13.49 -1.93 6.40
C LEU A 153 14.89 -2.41 6.82
N MET A 154 15.62 -1.63 7.63
CA MET A 154 16.98 -1.93 8.07
C MET A 154 17.04 -2.88 9.28
N ILE A 155 15.93 -3.11 9.95
CA ILE A 155 15.78 -4.04 11.08
C ILE A 155 15.45 -5.45 10.56
#